data_c415b0b495b89b2541c125989a9d8bd9
#
_entry.id   c415b0b495b89b2541c125989a9d8bd9
#
_cell.length_a   1.000
_cell.length_b   1.000
_cell.length_c   1.000
_cell.angle_alpha   90.00
_cell.angle_beta   90.00
_cell.angle_gamma   90.00
#
_symmetry.space_group_name_H-M   'P 1'
#
loop_
_entity.id
_entity.type
_entity.pdbx_description
1 polymer ?
#
loop_
_entity_poly.entity_id
_entity_poly.type
_entity_poly.pdbx_seq_one_letter_code
_entity_poly.pdbx_strand_id
1 'polypeptide(L)'
;GGFAEYVEVPVWNLIELGENISYESAALMEPLSVALHAIRKANISKNNSIAIIGTGTIAIAISQILNALGYSRVGIIARNSNKKPLVSRFGNVKYIIENQSNSELFDIVFECVGSEEAIEQSLKYAGTGAQIILVGNPYGDINLPQNLYWKILRKQLTLKGTWNSTYDGENESDWTVVRNMLQNNQIN
;
A
#
# COMPACT_ATOMS: atom_id res chain seq x y z
N GLY A 1 -8.79 -19.94 13.97
CA GLY A 1 -9.83 -19.77 14.33
C GLY A 1 -10.86 -18.66 14.36
N GLY A 2 -10.80 -17.62 13.47
CA GLY A 2 -11.78 -16.52 13.50
C GLY A 2 -13.18 -16.85 12.93
N PHE A 3 -13.36 -18.00 12.25
CA PHE A 3 -14.66 -18.47 11.80
C PHE A 3 -15.31 -19.36 12.88
N ALA A 4 -15.69 -18.74 14.00
CA ALA A 4 -16.30 -19.40 15.13
C ALA A 4 -17.16 -18.40 15.90
N GLU A 5 -18.14 -18.92 16.71
CA GLU A 5 -18.98 -18.10 17.58
C GLU A 5 -18.15 -17.47 18.71
N TYR A 6 -17.10 -18.14 19.15
CA TYR A 6 -16.20 -17.71 20.22
C TYR A 6 -14.75 -17.95 19.80
N VAL A 7 -13.87 -17.05 20.22
CA VAL A 7 -12.42 -17.18 20.05
C VAL A 7 -11.72 -16.70 21.32
N GLU A 8 -10.72 -17.46 21.75
CA GLU A 8 -9.84 -17.06 22.84
C GLU A 8 -8.63 -16.33 22.27
N VAL A 9 -8.40 -15.10 22.70
CA VAL A 9 -7.26 -14.28 22.29
C VAL A 9 -6.65 -13.59 23.51
N PRO A 10 -5.31 -13.37 23.54
CA PRO A 10 -4.68 -12.57 24.59
C PRO A 10 -5.26 -11.15 24.63
N VAL A 11 -5.49 -10.61 25.84
CA VAL A 11 -6.09 -9.29 26.02
C VAL A 11 -5.29 -8.16 25.35
N TRP A 12 -3.96 -8.29 25.26
CA TRP A 12 -3.10 -7.32 24.60
C TRP A 12 -3.18 -7.33 23.07
N ASN A 13 -3.88 -8.32 22.49
CA ASN A 13 -4.20 -8.37 21.05
C ASN A 13 -5.61 -7.80 20.76
N LEU A 14 -6.27 -7.26 21.77
CA LEU A 14 -7.57 -6.62 21.60
C LEU A 14 -7.40 -5.11 21.44
N ILE A 15 -8.15 -4.56 20.50
CA ILE A 15 -8.30 -3.12 20.34
C ILE A 15 -9.78 -2.77 20.43
N GLU A 16 -10.10 -1.82 21.30
CA GLU A 16 -11.46 -1.33 21.45
C GLU A 16 -11.87 -0.51 20.22
N LEU A 17 -13.02 -0.83 19.64
CA LEU A 17 -13.60 -0.08 18.54
C LEU A 17 -14.33 1.15 19.07
N GLY A 18 -14.22 2.28 18.36
CA GLY A 18 -15.06 3.44 18.64
C GLY A 18 -16.52 3.20 18.21
N GLU A 19 -17.45 3.92 18.82
CA GLU A 19 -18.91 3.77 18.59
C GLU A 19 -19.33 3.98 17.12
N ASN A 20 -18.55 4.71 16.33
CA ASN A 20 -18.85 5.04 14.94
C ASN A 20 -18.22 4.11 13.91
N ILE A 21 -17.61 3.01 14.32
CA ILE A 21 -16.97 2.05 13.40
C ILE A 21 -17.91 0.85 13.22
N SER A 22 -18.39 0.62 11.99
CA SER A 22 -19.17 -0.58 11.68
C SER A 22 -18.28 -1.84 11.72
N TYR A 23 -18.89 -3.01 11.92
CA TYR A 23 -18.14 -4.27 11.90
C TYR A 23 -17.51 -4.56 10.54
N GLU A 24 -18.13 -4.13 9.43
CA GLU A 24 -17.58 -4.24 8.09
C GLU A 24 -16.30 -3.39 7.95
N SER A 25 -16.32 -2.17 8.46
CA SER A 25 -15.12 -1.31 8.48
C SER A 25 -14.06 -1.84 9.44
N ALA A 26 -14.47 -2.36 10.61
CA ALA A 26 -13.56 -2.98 11.59
C ALA A 26 -12.83 -4.21 11.00
N ALA A 27 -13.50 -4.99 10.15
CA ALA A 27 -12.88 -6.13 9.47
C ALA A 27 -11.74 -5.72 8.52
N LEU A 28 -11.68 -4.45 8.11
CA LEU A 28 -10.61 -3.90 7.27
C LEU A 28 -9.46 -3.29 8.08
N MET A 29 -9.54 -3.23 9.41
CA MET A 29 -8.50 -2.60 10.23
C MET A 29 -7.13 -3.26 10.05
N GLU A 30 -7.07 -4.59 9.95
CA GLU A 30 -5.80 -5.29 9.75
C GLU A 30 -5.16 -4.90 8.40
N PRO A 31 -5.82 -5.09 7.23
CA PRO A 31 -5.20 -4.71 5.97
C PRO A 31 -4.93 -3.21 5.84
N LEU A 32 -5.72 -2.35 6.46
CA LEU A 32 -5.45 -0.91 6.53
C LEU A 32 -4.20 -0.62 7.38
N SER A 33 -4.00 -1.35 8.49
CA SER A 33 -2.81 -1.23 9.33
C SER A 33 -1.53 -1.68 8.59
N VAL A 34 -1.62 -2.76 7.81
CA VAL A 34 -0.53 -3.19 6.92
C VAL A 34 -0.21 -2.11 5.87
N ALA A 35 -1.23 -1.49 5.28
CA ALA A 35 -1.06 -0.40 4.32
C ALA A 35 -0.40 0.84 4.96
N LEU A 36 -0.83 1.23 6.16
CA LEU A 36 -0.21 2.34 6.90
C LEU A 36 1.25 2.03 7.25
N HIS A 37 1.52 0.80 7.70
CA HIS A 37 2.88 0.34 8.00
C HIS A 37 3.79 0.47 6.77
N ALA A 38 3.32 0.02 5.59
CA ALA A 38 4.05 0.16 4.33
C ALA A 38 4.34 1.65 4.01
N ILE A 39 3.37 2.54 4.19
CA ILE A 39 3.54 3.98 4.00
C ILE A 39 4.63 4.53 4.93
N ARG A 40 4.64 4.12 6.20
CA ARG A 40 5.63 4.53 7.20
C ARG A 40 7.06 4.04 6.91
N LYS A 41 7.21 2.94 6.14
CA LYS A 41 8.54 2.48 5.67
C LYS A 41 9.14 3.39 4.61
N ALA A 42 8.33 4.12 3.86
CA ALA A 42 8.79 5.07 2.88
C ALA A 42 9.11 6.42 3.52
N ASN A 43 10.18 7.05 3.05
CA ASN A 43 10.50 8.43 3.44
C ASN A 43 9.80 9.39 2.46
N ILE A 44 8.55 9.73 2.73
CA ILE A 44 7.69 10.47 1.81
C ILE A 44 7.61 11.94 2.20
N SER A 45 7.94 12.83 1.29
CA SER A 45 7.65 14.26 1.40
C SER A 45 6.35 14.62 0.63
N LYS A 46 5.72 15.75 0.97
CA LYS A 46 4.45 16.19 0.36
C LYS A 46 4.54 16.41 -1.16
N ASN A 47 5.74 16.68 -1.66
CA ASN A 47 5.98 16.94 -3.08
C ASN A 47 6.29 15.70 -3.90
N ASN A 48 6.52 14.54 -3.24
CA ASN A 48 6.82 13.31 -3.96
C ASN A 48 5.66 12.84 -4.81
N SER A 49 6.00 12.32 -5.97
CA SER A 49 5.11 11.55 -6.82
C SER A 49 5.13 10.08 -6.39
N ILE A 50 3.96 9.47 -6.25
CA ILE A 50 3.79 8.14 -5.67
C ILE A 50 3.08 7.25 -6.67
N ALA A 51 3.65 6.09 -6.96
CA ALA A 51 3.00 5.02 -7.72
C ALA A 51 2.65 3.85 -6.82
N ILE A 52 1.52 3.21 -7.10
CA ILE A 52 1.08 1.97 -6.44
C ILE A 52 0.87 0.94 -7.55
N ILE A 53 1.64 -0.14 -7.55
CA ILE A 53 1.52 -1.23 -8.51
C ILE A 53 0.48 -2.23 -8.00
N GLY A 54 -0.59 -2.40 -8.78
CA GLY A 54 -1.69 -3.30 -8.44
C GLY A 54 -2.98 -2.58 -8.02
N THR A 55 -4.07 -3.36 -7.94
CA THR A 55 -5.43 -2.88 -7.62
C THR A 55 -6.13 -3.82 -6.63
N GLY A 56 -5.37 -4.51 -5.80
CA GLY A 56 -5.85 -5.34 -4.69
C GLY A 56 -6.22 -4.50 -3.46
N THR A 57 -6.66 -5.17 -2.40
CA THR A 57 -7.08 -4.55 -1.14
C THR A 57 -6.01 -3.63 -0.56
N ILE A 58 -4.76 -4.10 -0.46
CA ILE A 58 -3.66 -3.31 0.09
C ILE A 58 -3.36 -2.08 -0.79
N ALA A 59 -3.35 -2.22 -2.11
CA ALA A 59 -3.13 -1.11 -3.03
C ALA A 59 -4.20 0.00 -2.88
N ILE A 60 -5.47 -0.40 -2.75
CA ILE A 60 -6.59 0.54 -2.52
C ILE A 60 -6.46 1.18 -1.14
N ALA A 61 -6.12 0.40 -0.10
CA ALA A 61 -5.90 0.89 1.26
C ALA A 61 -4.76 1.93 1.31
N ILE A 62 -3.61 1.66 0.66
CA ILE A 62 -2.51 2.63 0.55
C ILE A 62 -2.99 3.91 -0.13
N SER A 63 -3.74 3.79 -1.25
CA SER A 63 -4.23 4.96 -1.96
C SER A 63 -5.17 5.82 -1.11
N GLN A 64 -6.04 5.19 -0.35
CA GLN A 64 -7.01 5.84 0.53
C GLN A 64 -6.31 6.58 1.68
N ILE A 65 -5.37 5.91 2.35
CA ILE A 65 -4.60 6.50 3.45
C ILE A 65 -3.74 7.68 2.94
N LEU A 66 -3.05 7.54 1.81
CA LEU A 66 -2.27 8.62 1.21
C LEU A 66 -3.13 9.85 0.90
N ASN A 67 -4.35 9.65 0.35
CA ASN A 67 -5.29 10.74 0.13
C ASN A 67 -5.72 11.40 1.46
N ALA A 68 -6.07 10.62 2.47
CA ALA A 68 -6.46 11.12 3.80
C ALA A 68 -5.32 11.91 4.46
N LEU A 69 -4.07 11.48 4.24
CA LEU A 69 -2.87 12.21 4.68
C LEU A 69 -2.55 13.43 3.81
N GLY A 70 -3.33 13.72 2.76
CA GLY A 70 -3.18 14.89 1.91
C GLY A 70 -2.09 14.80 0.84
N TYR A 71 -1.70 13.59 0.42
CA TYR A 71 -0.86 13.40 -0.76
C TYR A 71 -1.71 13.45 -2.04
N SER A 72 -1.38 14.34 -2.96
CA SER A 72 -2.17 14.59 -4.18
C SER A 72 -1.59 14.00 -5.46
N ARG A 73 -0.29 13.64 -5.45
CA ARG A 73 0.42 13.11 -6.63
C ARG A 73 0.52 11.59 -6.56
N VAL A 74 -0.65 10.92 -6.47
CA VAL A 74 -0.75 9.46 -6.33
C VAL A 74 -1.32 8.85 -7.60
N GLY A 75 -0.64 7.84 -8.15
CA GLY A 75 -1.10 7.04 -9.28
C GLY A 75 -1.19 5.56 -8.92
N ILE A 76 -2.25 4.89 -9.40
CA ILE A 76 -2.37 3.43 -9.37
C ILE A 76 -2.09 2.88 -10.76
N ILE A 77 -1.18 1.91 -10.85
CA ILE A 77 -0.78 1.25 -12.08
C ILE A 77 -1.43 -0.13 -12.12
N ALA A 78 -2.20 -0.39 -13.18
CA ALA A 78 -3.04 -1.56 -13.34
C ALA A 78 -2.90 -2.19 -14.72
N ARG A 79 -3.10 -3.51 -14.81
CA ARG A 79 -3.04 -4.25 -16.09
C ARG A 79 -4.16 -3.87 -17.07
N ASN A 80 -5.31 -3.46 -16.55
CA ASN A 80 -6.50 -3.11 -17.35
C ASN A 80 -7.40 -2.12 -16.59
N SER A 81 -8.50 -1.68 -17.22
CA SER A 81 -9.44 -0.71 -16.65
C SER A 81 -10.54 -1.30 -15.76
N ASN A 82 -10.61 -2.63 -15.59
CA ASN A 82 -11.75 -3.30 -14.95
C ASN A 82 -12.04 -2.81 -13.53
N LYS A 83 -10.97 -2.51 -12.77
CA LYS A 83 -11.09 -2.02 -11.38
C LYS A 83 -11.08 -0.50 -11.24
N LYS A 84 -11.02 0.25 -12.34
CA LYS A 84 -11.05 1.71 -12.31
C LYS A 84 -12.26 2.27 -11.56
N PRO A 85 -13.52 1.78 -11.78
CA PRO A 85 -14.67 2.27 -11.04
C PRO A 85 -14.58 2.02 -9.53
N LEU A 86 -14.00 0.89 -9.12
CA LEU A 86 -13.78 0.57 -7.72
C LEU A 86 -12.75 1.51 -7.09
N VAL A 87 -11.58 1.65 -7.72
CA VAL A 87 -10.50 2.52 -7.22
C VAL A 87 -10.97 3.96 -7.07
N SER A 88 -11.75 4.47 -8.04
CA SER A 88 -12.26 5.84 -8.03
C SER A 88 -13.25 6.14 -6.89
N ARG A 89 -13.77 5.12 -6.21
CA ARG A 89 -14.64 5.30 -5.03
C ARG A 89 -13.85 5.64 -3.77
N PHE A 90 -12.58 5.23 -3.71
CA PHE A 90 -11.76 5.27 -2.50
C PHE A 90 -10.65 6.32 -2.52
N GLY A 91 -10.58 7.16 -3.54
CA GLY A 91 -9.60 8.23 -3.56
C GLY A 91 -9.47 8.93 -4.91
N ASN A 92 -8.96 10.14 -4.87
CA ASN A 92 -8.62 10.89 -6.09
C ASN A 92 -7.21 10.52 -6.54
N VAL A 93 -7.10 9.39 -7.25
CA VAL A 93 -5.82 8.90 -7.77
C VAL A 93 -5.84 8.79 -9.29
N LYS A 94 -4.69 9.04 -9.92
CA LYS A 94 -4.51 8.86 -11.35
C LYS A 94 -4.49 7.36 -11.65
N TYR A 95 -5.44 6.86 -12.44
CA TYR A 95 -5.46 5.48 -12.87
C TYR A 95 -4.65 5.30 -14.17
N ILE A 96 -3.60 4.51 -14.11
CA ILE A 96 -2.65 4.29 -15.21
C ILE A 96 -2.74 2.83 -15.64
N ILE A 97 -2.95 2.60 -16.95
CA ILE A 97 -2.91 1.24 -17.50
C ILE A 97 -1.48 0.95 -17.96
N GLU A 98 -0.96 -0.21 -17.57
CA GLU A 98 0.37 -0.68 -17.98
C GLU A 98 0.54 -0.63 -19.51
N ASN A 99 1.78 -0.37 -19.94
CA ASN A 99 2.15 -0.39 -21.36
C ASN A 99 1.40 0.59 -22.29
N GLN A 100 0.50 1.41 -21.79
CA GLN A 100 0.14 2.63 -22.49
C GLN A 100 1.32 3.61 -22.36
N SER A 101 1.60 4.36 -23.43
CA SER A 101 2.81 5.21 -23.61
C SER A 101 2.95 6.30 -22.52
N ASN A 102 3.06 5.88 -21.29
CA ASN A 102 3.24 6.74 -20.13
C ASN A 102 4.73 6.71 -19.72
N SER A 103 5.42 7.83 -19.94
CA SER A 103 6.82 8.04 -19.54
C SER A 103 6.95 8.62 -18.12
N GLU A 104 5.86 8.68 -17.35
CA GLU A 104 5.88 9.25 -16.01
C GLU A 104 6.69 8.38 -15.06
N LEU A 105 7.61 9.01 -14.34
CA LEU A 105 8.44 8.39 -13.32
C LEU A 105 8.06 8.92 -11.95
N PHE A 106 8.20 8.06 -10.94
CA PHE A 106 7.76 8.33 -9.58
C PHE A 106 8.92 8.27 -8.59
N ASP A 107 8.83 9.09 -7.54
CA ASP A 107 9.81 9.14 -6.46
C ASP A 107 9.66 7.97 -5.48
N ILE A 108 8.41 7.53 -5.28
CA ILE A 108 8.06 6.41 -4.40
C ILE A 108 7.20 5.42 -5.18
N VAL A 109 7.50 4.13 -5.06
CA VAL A 109 6.70 3.06 -5.69
C VAL A 109 6.36 2.02 -4.63
N PHE A 110 5.08 1.74 -4.45
CA PHE A 110 4.59 0.61 -3.65
C PHE A 110 4.30 -0.56 -4.57
N GLU A 111 5.01 -1.66 -4.40
CA GLU A 111 4.75 -2.92 -5.09
C GLU A 111 3.80 -3.76 -4.24
N CYS A 112 2.54 -3.97 -4.68
CA CYS A 112 1.46 -4.59 -3.91
C CYS A 112 0.91 -5.88 -4.55
N VAL A 113 1.67 -6.55 -5.39
CA VAL A 113 1.23 -7.76 -6.12
C VAL A 113 2.04 -8.99 -5.73
N GLY A 114 3.38 -8.88 -5.66
CA GLY A 114 4.29 -9.96 -5.34
C GLY A 114 4.61 -10.87 -6.53
N SER A 115 4.66 -10.36 -7.76
CA SER A 115 5.08 -11.12 -8.93
C SER A 115 6.32 -10.51 -9.61
N GLU A 116 7.02 -11.31 -10.41
CA GLU A 116 8.16 -10.82 -11.20
C GLU A 116 7.77 -9.62 -12.06
N GLU A 117 6.62 -9.70 -12.73
CA GLU A 117 6.13 -8.62 -13.60
C GLU A 117 5.85 -7.34 -12.80
N ALA A 118 5.32 -7.46 -11.58
CA ALA A 118 5.05 -6.31 -10.73
C ALA A 118 6.35 -5.65 -10.24
N ILE A 119 7.37 -6.44 -9.94
CA ILE A 119 8.71 -5.95 -9.63
C ILE A 119 9.32 -5.25 -10.85
N GLU A 120 9.21 -5.84 -12.04
CA GLU A 120 9.66 -5.20 -13.28
C GLU A 120 8.96 -3.86 -13.51
N GLN A 121 7.63 -3.81 -13.34
CA GLN A 121 6.86 -2.57 -13.43
C GLN A 121 7.34 -1.55 -12.40
N SER A 122 7.60 -1.98 -11.15
CA SER A 122 8.12 -1.09 -10.11
C SER A 122 9.46 -0.46 -10.52
N LEU A 123 10.37 -1.25 -11.05
CA LEU A 123 11.67 -0.77 -11.57
C LEU A 123 11.53 0.12 -12.81
N LYS A 124 10.49 -0.11 -13.63
CA LYS A 124 10.19 0.70 -14.82
C LYS A 124 9.69 2.09 -14.41
N TYR A 125 8.73 2.16 -13.48
CA TYR A 125 8.09 3.41 -13.07
C TYR A 125 8.89 4.19 -12.03
N ALA A 126 9.85 3.59 -11.34
CA ALA A 126 10.74 4.29 -10.41
C ALA A 126 11.65 5.28 -11.15
N GLY A 127 11.71 6.53 -10.68
CA GLY A 127 12.66 7.55 -11.11
C GLY A 127 14.06 7.30 -10.55
N THR A 128 15.03 8.13 -10.93
CA THR A 128 16.39 8.09 -10.35
C THR A 128 16.34 8.52 -8.90
N GLY A 129 16.95 7.73 -8.00
CA GLY A 129 16.93 7.96 -6.55
C GLY A 129 15.62 7.54 -5.85
N ALA A 130 14.68 6.94 -6.59
CA ALA A 130 13.39 6.53 -6.04
C ALA A 130 13.50 5.43 -4.99
N GLN A 131 12.48 5.35 -4.13
CA GLN A 131 12.28 4.25 -3.19
C GLN A 131 11.22 3.29 -3.72
N ILE A 132 11.48 1.99 -3.66
CA ILE A 132 10.51 0.93 -3.93
C ILE A 132 10.23 0.22 -2.62
N ILE A 133 8.97 0.18 -2.21
CA ILE A 133 8.49 -0.53 -1.03
C ILE A 133 7.85 -1.83 -1.49
N LEU A 134 8.45 -2.95 -1.13
CA LEU A 134 7.96 -4.28 -1.48
C LEU A 134 6.95 -4.74 -0.43
N VAL A 135 5.69 -4.80 -0.83
CA VAL A 135 4.53 -5.14 0.02
C VAL A 135 3.91 -6.47 -0.41
N GLY A 136 3.94 -6.75 -1.72
CA GLY A 136 3.37 -7.96 -2.29
C GLY A 136 4.08 -9.22 -1.80
N ASN A 137 3.32 -10.24 -1.39
CA ASN A 137 3.87 -11.53 -0.97
C ASN A 137 4.03 -12.44 -2.20
N PRO A 138 5.26 -12.88 -2.54
CA PRO A 138 5.49 -13.68 -3.72
C PRO A 138 4.91 -15.09 -3.60
N TYR A 139 4.34 -15.59 -4.69
CA TYR A 139 3.80 -16.95 -4.78
C TYR A 139 4.84 -17.99 -5.23
N GLY A 140 6.03 -17.56 -5.61
CA GLY A 140 7.13 -18.41 -6.09
C GLY A 140 8.43 -17.65 -6.10
N ASP A 141 9.43 -18.22 -6.75
CA ASP A 141 10.74 -17.59 -6.90
C ASP A 141 10.64 -16.30 -7.71
N ILE A 142 11.42 -15.32 -7.33
CA ILE A 142 11.57 -14.06 -8.06
C ILE A 142 12.91 -14.07 -8.78
N ASN A 143 12.87 -14.20 -10.10
CA ASN A 143 14.06 -14.09 -10.94
C ASN A 143 14.24 -12.65 -11.39
N LEU A 144 15.40 -12.09 -11.14
CA LEU A 144 15.73 -10.74 -11.55
C LEU A 144 16.81 -10.79 -12.65
N PRO A 145 16.42 -10.70 -13.93
CA PRO A 145 17.35 -10.65 -15.03
C PRO A 145 18.36 -9.50 -14.90
N GLN A 146 19.57 -9.70 -15.43
CA GLN A 146 20.67 -8.73 -15.33
C GLN A 146 20.27 -7.31 -15.76
N ASN A 147 19.48 -7.17 -16.81
CA ASN A 147 19.00 -5.87 -17.30
C ASN A 147 18.07 -5.15 -16.33
N LEU A 148 17.30 -5.88 -15.51
CA LEU A 148 16.47 -5.32 -14.44
C LEU A 148 17.32 -4.97 -13.22
N TYR A 149 18.25 -5.86 -12.83
CA TYR A 149 19.20 -5.56 -11.76
C TYR A 149 20.00 -4.28 -12.05
N TRP A 150 20.42 -4.07 -13.29
CA TRP A 150 21.12 -2.85 -13.69
C TRP A 150 20.26 -1.57 -13.56
N LYS A 151 18.94 -1.67 -13.65
CA LYS A 151 18.06 -0.52 -13.37
C LYS A 151 18.19 -0.07 -11.92
N ILE A 152 18.31 -1.03 -10.97
CA ILE A 152 18.52 -0.70 -9.55
C ILE A 152 19.80 0.10 -9.38
N LEU A 153 20.91 -0.37 -9.93
CA LEU A 153 22.21 0.30 -9.82
C LEU A 153 22.21 1.66 -10.53
N ARG A 154 21.82 1.70 -11.80
CA ARG A 154 21.91 2.92 -12.61
C ARG A 154 20.96 4.02 -12.19
N LYS A 155 19.79 3.66 -11.67
CA LYS A 155 18.85 4.62 -11.11
C LYS A 155 19.09 4.91 -9.64
N GLN A 156 20.07 4.25 -8.99
CA GLN A 156 20.40 4.42 -7.56
C GLN A 156 19.16 4.20 -6.67
N LEU A 157 18.41 3.12 -6.94
CA LEU A 157 17.17 2.84 -6.25
C LEU A 157 17.39 2.31 -4.83
N THR A 158 16.49 2.66 -3.92
CA THR A 158 16.38 2.05 -2.60
C THR A 158 15.23 1.07 -2.60
N LEU A 159 15.48 -0.22 -2.33
CA LEU A 159 14.46 -1.24 -2.15
C LEU A 159 14.30 -1.52 -0.66
N LYS A 160 13.05 -1.45 -0.17
CA LYS A 160 12.71 -1.76 1.23
C LYS A 160 11.61 -2.80 1.27
N GLY A 161 11.82 -3.87 2.01
CA GLY A 161 10.74 -4.80 2.37
C GLY A 161 9.89 -4.24 3.50
N THR A 162 8.62 -4.62 3.51
CA THR A 162 7.72 -4.42 4.64
C THR A 162 7.00 -5.72 4.97
N TRP A 163 6.66 -5.91 6.23
CA TRP A 163 6.00 -7.10 6.69
C TRP A 163 5.03 -6.78 7.81
N ASN A 164 3.76 -7.20 7.62
CA ASN A 164 2.73 -7.06 8.65
C ASN A 164 2.46 -5.60 9.08
N SER A 165 2.10 -5.39 10.36
CA SER A 165 1.85 -4.10 10.98
C SER A 165 2.28 -4.15 12.45
N THR A 166 2.35 -3.00 13.12
CA THR A 166 2.73 -2.92 14.53
C THR A 166 1.53 -2.53 15.40
N TYR A 167 1.37 -3.27 16.51
CA TYR A 167 0.49 -2.92 17.61
C TYR A 167 1.24 -3.16 18.93
N ASP A 168 1.51 -2.08 19.65
CA ASP A 168 2.25 -2.05 20.91
C ASP A 168 1.39 -1.51 22.06
N GLY A 169 0.11 -1.27 21.81
CA GLY A 169 -0.81 -0.66 22.78
C GLY A 169 -0.69 0.87 22.88
N GLU A 170 0.24 1.48 22.15
CA GLU A 170 0.45 2.93 22.15
C GLU A 170 -0.45 3.67 21.16
N ASN A 171 -0.61 4.98 21.38
CA ASN A 171 -1.50 5.82 20.56
C ASN A 171 -1.01 6.04 19.12
N GLU A 172 0.26 5.78 18.84
CA GLU A 172 0.89 5.97 17.53
C GLU A 172 1.13 4.66 16.77
N SER A 173 0.65 3.52 17.28
CA SER A 173 0.74 2.24 16.56
C SER A 173 -0.08 2.27 15.26
N ASP A 174 0.24 1.40 14.30
CA ASP A 174 -0.47 1.36 13.02
C ASP A 174 -1.97 1.13 13.23
N TRP A 175 -2.33 0.26 14.16
CA TRP A 175 -3.71 -0.08 14.47
C TRP A 175 -4.48 1.06 15.13
N THR A 176 -3.88 1.74 16.10
CA THR A 176 -4.55 2.86 16.80
C THR A 176 -4.77 4.05 15.87
N VAL A 177 -3.80 4.32 14.97
CA VAL A 177 -3.96 5.38 13.98
C VAL A 177 -5.04 5.03 12.96
N VAL A 178 -5.06 3.80 12.44
CA VAL A 178 -6.11 3.35 11.51
C VAL A 178 -7.49 3.40 12.17
N ARG A 179 -7.63 2.89 13.42
CA ARG A 179 -8.87 3.04 14.17
C ARG A 179 -9.36 4.48 14.23
N ASN A 180 -8.46 5.41 14.57
CA ASN A 180 -8.80 6.83 14.65
C ASN A 180 -9.20 7.41 13.28
N MET A 181 -8.54 6.99 12.19
CA MET A 181 -8.90 7.40 10.84
C MET A 181 -10.30 6.90 10.44
N LEU A 182 -10.65 5.65 10.78
CA LEU A 182 -12.00 5.09 10.56
C LEU A 182 -13.04 5.81 11.40
N GLN A 183 -12.78 6.02 12.70
CA GLN A 183 -13.69 6.72 13.61
C GLN A 183 -14.02 8.14 13.17
N ASN A 184 -13.05 8.82 12.55
CA ASN A 184 -13.19 10.18 12.02
C ASN A 184 -13.66 10.22 10.55
N ASN A 185 -14.06 9.10 9.97
CA ASN A 185 -14.49 8.97 8.57
C ASN A 185 -13.46 9.51 7.55
N GLN A 186 -12.18 9.44 7.86
CA GLN A 186 -11.10 9.83 6.96
C GLN A 186 -10.80 8.76 5.91
N ILE A 187 -11.07 7.50 6.28
CA ILE A 187 -11.00 6.31 5.42
C ILE A 187 -12.22 5.42 5.68
N ASN A 188 -12.52 4.50 4.75
CA ASN A 188 -13.67 3.60 4.84
C ASN A 188 -13.43 2.25 4.14
#